data_c22dc8ef0356c8b21428df034d5bec9f
#
_entry.id   c22dc8ef0356c8b21428df034d5bec9f
#
_cell.length_a   1.000
_cell.length_b   1.000
_cell.length_c   1.000
_cell.angle_alpha   90.00
_cell.angle_beta   90.00
_cell.angle_gamma   90.00
#
_symmetry.space_group_name_H-M   'P 1'
#
loop_
_entity.id
_entity.type
_entity.pdbx_description
1 polymer ?
#
loop_
_entity_poly.entity_id
_entity_poly.type
_entity_poly.pdbx_seq_one_letter_code
_entity_poly.pdbx_strand_id
1 'polypeptide(L)'
;MNRREHRRKANEAQGTIKGRNNSGKGGKAASHCFKGEQLAREGKIDEAIQAFRQAISVDPGYAAAHYNLGNFLRSQGFINEAVESYLRAAAIQPEYVEALYNLGYAFQELGKFEDAIANYHKALALKPDLAEAHSNLGSALRELGRLDEAVASYQKALAIKPDFANAHSNLGNVLRELGRLDEAVTSHH
;
A
#
# COMPACT_ATOMS: atom_id res chain seq x y z
N MET A 1 -47.86 11.77 -20.86
CA MET A 1 -46.68 11.22 -20.20
C MET A 1 -45.45 11.79 -20.90
N ASN A 2 -44.59 12.55 -20.19
CA ASN A 2 -43.60 13.46 -20.77
C ASN A 2 -42.28 12.72 -21.07
N ARG A 3 -41.63 12.98 -22.20
CA ARG A 3 -40.34 12.37 -22.63
C ARG A 3 -39.24 12.46 -21.57
N ARG A 4 -39.32 13.44 -20.65
CA ARG A 4 -38.39 13.60 -19.52
C ARG A 4 -38.57 12.51 -18.43
N GLU A 5 -39.80 12.07 -18.17
CA GLU A 5 -40.08 10.99 -17.20
C GLU A 5 -39.63 9.60 -17.69
N HIS A 6 -39.74 9.36 -19.02
CA HIS A 6 -39.23 8.11 -19.60
C HIS A 6 -37.71 8.03 -19.53
N ARG A 7 -36.99 9.14 -19.77
CA ARG A 7 -35.51 9.19 -19.62
C ARG A 7 -35.06 9.00 -18.16
N ARG A 8 -35.81 9.58 -17.21
CA ARG A 8 -35.49 9.47 -15.78
C ARG A 8 -35.67 8.03 -15.29
N LYS A 9 -36.78 7.36 -15.64
CA LYS A 9 -37.04 5.94 -15.31
C LYS A 9 -36.03 5.00 -15.98
N ALA A 10 -35.62 5.28 -17.21
CA ALA A 10 -34.58 4.50 -17.89
C ALA A 10 -33.21 4.63 -17.22
N ASN A 11 -32.84 5.83 -16.76
CA ASN A 11 -31.58 6.06 -16.04
C ASN A 11 -31.60 5.45 -14.62
N GLU A 12 -32.73 5.51 -13.91
CA GLU A 12 -32.92 4.86 -12.60
C GLU A 12 -32.86 3.33 -12.73
N ALA A 13 -33.46 2.75 -13.79
CA ALA A 13 -33.37 1.32 -14.07
C ALA A 13 -31.95 0.88 -14.44
N GLN A 14 -31.20 1.67 -15.23
CA GLN A 14 -29.81 1.37 -15.56
C GLN A 14 -28.86 1.54 -14.37
N GLY A 15 -29.11 2.50 -13.47
CA GLY A 15 -28.36 2.67 -12.22
C GLY A 15 -28.55 1.47 -11.28
N THR A 16 -29.77 0.97 -11.16
CA THR A 16 -30.11 -0.15 -10.31
C THR A 16 -29.55 -1.50 -10.84
N ILE A 17 -29.51 -1.65 -12.19
CA ILE A 17 -28.91 -2.85 -12.82
C ILE A 17 -27.39 -2.82 -12.68
N LYS A 18 -26.72 -1.67 -12.84
CA LYS A 18 -25.27 -1.54 -12.62
C LYS A 18 -24.86 -1.82 -11.17
N GLY A 19 -25.63 -1.34 -10.18
CA GLY A 19 -25.38 -1.58 -8.76
C GLY A 19 -25.54 -3.06 -8.37
N ARG A 20 -26.57 -3.74 -8.86
CA ARG A 20 -26.79 -5.18 -8.60
C ARG A 20 -25.75 -6.09 -9.27
N ASN A 21 -25.32 -5.77 -10.50
CA ASN A 21 -24.27 -6.54 -11.18
C ASN A 21 -22.89 -6.35 -10.54
N ASN A 22 -22.61 -5.19 -9.95
CA ASN A 22 -21.33 -4.94 -9.29
C ASN A 22 -21.21 -5.68 -7.93
N SER A 23 -22.30 -5.80 -7.16
CA SER A 23 -22.29 -6.56 -5.90
C SER A 23 -22.07 -8.06 -6.12
N GLY A 24 -22.59 -8.63 -7.21
CA GLY A 24 -22.36 -10.03 -7.58
C GLY A 24 -20.93 -10.32 -8.09
N LYS A 25 -20.32 -9.39 -8.81
CA LYS A 25 -18.94 -9.51 -9.30
C LYS A 25 -17.93 -9.36 -8.16
N GLY A 26 -18.09 -8.37 -7.30
CA GLY A 26 -17.22 -8.16 -6.13
C GLY A 26 -17.22 -9.37 -5.20
N GLY A 27 -18.38 -10.00 -4.95
CA GLY A 27 -18.47 -11.22 -4.14
C GLY A 27 -17.73 -12.41 -4.77
N LYS A 28 -17.82 -12.60 -6.09
CA LYS A 28 -17.06 -13.63 -6.80
C LYS A 28 -15.57 -13.34 -6.81
N ALA A 29 -15.17 -12.09 -7.02
CA ALA A 29 -13.77 -11.67 -6.96
C ALA A 29 -13.19 -11.92 -5.57
N ALA A 30 -13.91 -11.56 -4.50
CA ALA A 30 -13.50 -11.85 -3.12
C ALA A 30 -13.31 -13.36 -2.85
N SER A 31 -14.20 -14.20 -3.39
CA SER A 31 -14.06 -15.66 -3.28
C SER A 31 -12.80 -16.19 -3.97
N HIS A 32 -12.45 -15.66 -5.14
CA HIS A 32 -11.19 -16.02 -5.81
C HIS A 32 -9.97 -15.51 -5.05
N CYS A 33 -10.02 -14.32 -4.44
CA CYS A 33 -8.95 -13.81 -3.57
C CYS A 33 -8.74 -14.74 -2.37
N PHE A 34 -9.81 -15.12 -1.68
CA PHE A 34 -9.75 -16.04 -0.54
C PHE A 34 -9.13 -17.40 -0.94
N LYS A 35 -9.52 -17.93 -2.10
CA LYS A 35 -8.90 -19.15 -2.65
C LYS A 35 -7.41 -18.96 -2.91
N GLY A 36 -7.01 -17.81 -3.48
CA GLY A 36 -5.60 -17.47 -3.71
C GLY A 36 -4.79 -17.44 -2.41
N GLU A 37 -5.34 -16.84 -1.35
CA GLU A 37 -4.70 -16.81 -0.03
C GLU A 37 -4.55 -18.20 0.59
N GLN A 38 -5.54 -19.08 0.42
CA GLN A 38 -5.44 -20.48 0.87
C GLN A 38 -4.33 -21.23 0.12
N LEU A 39 -4.31 -21.13 -1.20
CA LEU A 39 -3.29 -21.76 -2.04
C LEU A 39 -1.88 -21.25 -1.71
N ALA A 40 -1.76 -19.95 -1.42
CA ALA A 40 -0.49 -19.35 -0.97
C ALA A 40 0.01 -19.96 0.35
N ARG A 41 -0.89 -20.19 1.32
CA ARG A 41 -0.55 -20.87 2.59
C ARG A 41 -0.14 -22.33 2.39
N GLU A 42 -0.66 -22.97 1.35
CA GLU A 42 -0.29 -24.36 0.97
C GLU A 42 1.01 -24.41 0.15
N GLY A 43 1.64 -23.26 -0.16
CA GLY A 43 2.85 -23.17 -0.98
C GLY A 43 2.61 -23.39 -2.48
N LYS A 44 1.35 -23.36 -2.93
CA LYS A 44 0.95 -23.55 -4.34
C LYS A 44 1.02 -22.21 -5.08
N ILE A 45 2.24 -21.77 -5.41
CA ILE A 45 2.53 -20.42 -5.89
C ILE A 45 1.79 -20.10 -7.19
N ASP A 46 1.92 -20.93 -8.22
CA ASP A 46 1.31 -20.68 -9.53
C ASP A 46 -0.23 -20.68 -9.46
N GLU A 47 -0.80 -21.59 -8.67
CA GLU A 47 -2.25 -21.67 -8.47
C GLU A 47 -2.77 -20.45 -7.71
N ALA A 48 -2.03 -19.94 -6.72
CA ALA A 48 -2.38 -18.72 -5.99
C ALA A 48 -2.39 -17.50 -6.92
N ILE A 49 -1.36 -17.32 -7.74
CA ILE A 49 -1.29 -16.25 -8.75
C ILE A 49 -2.49 -16.36 -9.72
N GLN A 50 -2.80 -17.56 -10.17
CA GLN A 50 -3.94 -17.80 -11.06
C GLN A 50 -5.26 -17.42 -10.40
N ALA A 51 -5.45 -17.76 -9.13
CA ALA A 51 -6.65 -17.42 -8.39
C ALA A 51 -6.82 -15.90 -8.24
N PHE A 52 -5.75 -15.16 -7.92
CA PHE A 52 -5.78 -13.69 -7.88
C PHE A 52 -6.07 -13.07 -9.26
N ARG A 53 -5.47 -13.61 -10.32
CA ARG A 53 -5.76 -13.18 -11.70
C ARG A 53 -7.21 -13.45 -12.10
N GLN A 54 -7.80 -14.57 -11.64
CA GLN A 54 -9.23 -14.86 -11.83
C GLN A 54 -10.11 -13.84 -11.11
N ALA A 55 -9.75 -13.44 -9.88
CA ALA A 55 -10.43 -12.37 -9.17
C ALA A 55 -10.47 -11.07 -9.98
N ILE A 56 -9.32 -10.66 -10.53
CA ILE A 56 -9.19 -9.48 -11.38
C ILE A 56 -9.98 -9.62 -12.68
N SER A 57 -9.98 -10.81 -13.30
CA SER A 57 -10.76 -11.08 -14.51
C SER A 57 -12.28 -10.96 -14.27
N VAL A 58 -12.76 -11.42 -13.10
CA VAL A 58 -14.17 -11.32 -12.70
C VAL A 58 -14.56 -9.87 -12.41
N ASP A 59 -13.73 -9.14 -11.70
CA ASP A 59 -13.93 -7.73 -11.39
C ASP A 59 -12.62 -6.95 -11.47
N PRO A 60 -12.30 -6.37 -12.64
CA PRO A 60 -11.09 -5.55 -12.83
C PRO A 60 -11.05 -4.31 -11.95
N GLY A 61 -12.19 -3.85 -11.43
CA GLY A 61 -12.33 -2.73 -10.51
C GLY A 61 -12.21 -3.11 -9.03
N TYR A 62 -11.93 -4.36 -8.71
CA TYR A 62 -11.79 -4.82 -7.33
C TYR A 62 -10.37 -4.56 -6.82
N ALA A 63 -10.15 -3.38 -6.22
CA ALA A 63 -8.83 -2.92 -5.75
C ALA A 63 -8.13 -3.95 -4.85
N ALA A 64 -8.89 -4.63 -3.97
CA ALA A 64 -8.33 -5.63 -3.07
C ALA A 64 -7.71 -6.83 -3.80
N ALA A 65 -8.21 -7.22 -5.00
CA ALA A 65 -7.59 -8.29 -5.78
C ALA A 65 -6.21 -7.91 -6.29
N HIS A 66 -6.05 -6.69 -6.77
CA HIS A 66 -4.76 -6.15 -7.19
C HIS A 66 -3.80 -6.02 -6.00
N TYR A 67 -4.28 -5.51 -4.87
CA TYR A 67 -3.49 -5.40 -3.64
C TYR A 67 -2.99 -6.77 -3.15
N ASN A 68 -3.87 -7.77 -3.06
CA ASN A 68 -3.51 -9.13 -2.62
C ASN A 68 -2.53 -9.81 -3.58
N LEU A 69 -2.72 -9.62 -4.90
CA LEU A 69 -1.75 -10.09 -5.90
C LEU A 69 -0.39 -9.43 -5.69
N GLY A 70 -0.36 -8.11 -5.47
CA GLY A 70 0.86 -7.37 -5.19
C GLY A 70 1.59 -7.88 -3.94
N ASN A 71 0.88 -8.10 -2.83
CA ASN A 71 1.45 -8.65 -1.61
C ASN A 71 2.07 -10.03 -1.86
N PHE A 72 1.35 -10.88 -2.57
CA PHE A 72 1.82 -12.22 -2.87
C PHE A 72 3.05 -12.21 -3.79
N LEU A 73 3.01 -11.46 -4.89
CA LEU A 73 4.14 -11.31 -5.81
C LEU A 73 5.38 -10.78 -5.09
N ARG A 74 5.23 -9.76 -4.24
CA ARG A 74 6.34 -9.23 -3.45
C ARG A 74 6.94 -10.28 -2.52
N SER A 75 6.11 -11.08 -1.84
CA SER A 75 6.57 -12.15 -0.96
C SER A 75 7.35 -13.25 -1.71
N GLN A 76 7.12 -13.39 -3.01
CA GLN A 76 7.84 -14.31 -3.90
C GLN A 76 9.07 -13.66 -4.58
N GLY A 77 9.36 -12.38 -4.30
CA GLY A 77 10.48 -11.65 -4.90
C GLY A 77 10.19 -11.04 -6.26
N PHE A 78 8.97 -11.12 -6.78
CA PHE A 78 8.54 -10.50 -8.03
C PHE A 78 8.17 -9.02 -7.80
N ILE A 79 9.19 -8.20 -7.44
CA ILE A 79 8.95 -6.84 -6.94
C ILE A 79 8.39 -5.91 -8.02
N ASN A 80 8.84 -6.02 -9.27
CA ASN A 80 8.34 -5.19 -10.37
C ASN A 80 6.85 -5.45 -10.64
N GLU A 81 6.44 -6.70 -10.70
CA GLU A 81 5.04 -7.10 -10.90
C GLU A 81 4.17 -6.73 -9.69
N ALA A 82 4.75 -6.75 -8.48
CA ALA A 82 4.08 -6.27 -7.28
C ALA A 82 3.80 -4.75 -7.36
N VAL A 83 4.78 -3.96 -7.82
CA VAL A 83 4.60 -2.51 -8.06
C VAL A 83 3.45 -2.25 -9.03
N GLU A 84 3.40 -2.97 -10.16
CA GLU A 84 2.29 -2.83 -11.12
C GLU A 84 0.93 -3.13 -10.48
N SER A 85 0.88 -4.18 -9.66
CA SER A 85 -0.33 -4.59 -8.97
C SER A 85 -0.78 -3.54 -7.93
N TYR A 86 0.14 -2.99 -7.14
CA TYR A 86 -0.17 -1.91 -6.19
C TYR A 86 -0.57 -0.61 -6.88
N LEU A 87 0.08 -0.26 -8.01
CA LEU A 87 -0.31 0.90 -8.82
C LEU A 87 -1.75 0.77 -9.32
N ARG A 88 -2.17 -0.43 -9.76
CA ARG A 88 -3.55 -0.69 -10.16
C ARG A 88 -4.52 -0.56 -8.99
N ALA A 89 -4.17 -1.12 -7.81
CA ALA A 89 -5.00 -0.96 -6.61
C ALA A 89 -5.19 0.52 -6.23
N ALA A 90 -4.11 1.30 -6.21
CA ALA A 90 -4.15 2.72 -5.89
C ALA A 90 -4.87 3.57 -6.97
N ALA A 91 -4.80 3.17 -8.24
CA ALA A 91 -5.55 3.84 -9.32
C ALA A 91 -7.07 3.61 -9.22
N ILE A 92 -7.48 2.40 -8.79
CA ILE A 92 -8.89 2.06 -8.58
C ILE A 92 -9.43 2.74 -7.31
N GLN A 93 -8.65 2.71 -6.23
CA GLN A 93 -8.99 3.28 -4.94
C GLN A 93 -7.85 4.18 -4.44
N PRO A 94 -7.86 5.49 -4.76
CA PRO A 94 -6.79 6.42 -4.39
C PRO A 94 -6.56 6.57 -2.88
N GLU A 95 -7.57 6.27 -2.07
CA GLU A 95 -7.51 6.33 -0.61
C GLU A 95 -7.12 4.97 0.05
N TYR A 96 -6.62 4.03 -0.74
CA TYR A 96 -6.19 2.73 -0.22
C TYR A 96 -4.80 2.84 0.45
N VAL A 97 -4.81 3.22 1.72
CA VAL A 97 -3.61 3.51 2.52
C VAL A 97 -2.59 2.37 2.47
N GLU A 98 -3.05 1.12 2.65
CA GLU A 98 -2.19 -0.06 2.66
C GLU A 98 -1.54 -0.31 1.28
N ALA A 99 -2.26 -0.03 0.20
CA ALA A 99 -1.71 -0.16 -1.15
C ALA A 99 -0.63 0.91 -1.43
N LEU A 100 -0.87 2.16 -1.01
CA LEU A 100 0.10 3.25 -1.12
C LEU A 100 1.35 2.98 -0.27
N TYR A 101 1.17 2.52 0.96
CA TYR A 101 2.28 2.16 1.85
C TYR A 101 3.13 1.03 1.25
N ASN A 102 2.49 -0.07 0.80
CA ASN A 102 3.20 -1.21 0.23
C ASN A 102 3.83 -0.88 -1.12
N LEU A 103 3.25 0.03 -1.90
CA LEU A 103 3.86 0.57 -3.12
C LEU A 103 5.14 1.33 -2.81
N GLY A 104 5.12 2.20 -1.78
CA GLY A 104 6.31 2.89 -1.29
C GLY A 104 7.38 1.91 -0.86
N TYR A 105 7.00 0.86 -0.13
CA TYR A 105 7.92 -0.17 0.32
C TYR A 105 8.54 -0.95 -0.87
N ALA A 106 7.73 -1.33 -1.86
CA ALA A 106 8.22 -2.02 -3.05
C ALA A 106 9.16 -1.14 -3.90
N PHE A 107 8.89 0.16 -4.00
CA PHE A 107 9.82 1.09 -4.64
C PHE A 107 11.15 1.20 -3.86
N GLN A 108 11.11 1.19 -2.54
CA GLN A 108 12.31 1.19 -1.71
C GLN A 108 13.13 -0.10 -1.92
N GLU A 109 12.50 -1.27 -2.01
CA GLU A 109 13.17 -2.55 -2.36
C GLU A 109 13.85 -2.50 -3.74
N LEU A 110 13.33 -1.69 -4.67
CA LEU A 110 13.93 -1.45 -5.99
C LEU A 110 14.99 -0.32 -6.00
N GLY A 111 15.29 0.32 -4.86
CA GLY A 111 16.18 1.47 -4.78
C GLY A 111 15.61 2.76 -5.39
N LYS A 112 14.30 2.81 -5.68
CA LYS A 112 13.59 3.98 -6.22
C LYS A 112 13.08 4.85 -5.06
N PHE A 113 14.01 5.51 -4.36
CA PHE A 113 13.72 6.17 -3.09
C PHE A 113 12.79 7.38 -3.24
N GLU A 114 12.89 8.16 -4.33
CA GLU A 114 11.99 9.29 -4.58
C GLU A 114 10.54 8.82 -4.77
N ASP A 115 10.33 7.75 -5.53
CA ASP A 115 9.01 7.15 -5.72
C ASP A 115 8.47 6.58 -4.41
N ALA A 116 9.34 5.96 -3.58
CA ALA A 116 8.99 5.47 -2.26
C ALA A 116 8.50 6.60 -1.35
N ILE A 117 9.27 7.69 -1.26
CA ILE A 117 8.95 8.88 -0.46
C ILE A 117 7.60 9.47 -0.89
N ALA A 118 7.36 9.62 -2.20
CA ALA A 118 6.12 10.17 -2.71
C ALA A 118 4.90 9.32 -2.28
N ASN A 119 5.02 7.99 -2.28
CA ASN A 119 3.94 7.09 -1.89
C ASN A 119 3.76 7.01 -0.37
N TYR A 120 4.83 7.07 0.43
CA TYR A 120 4.72 7.21 1.88
C TYR A 120 4.01 8.51 2.27
N HIS A 121 4.32 9.63 1.61
CA HIS A 121 3.62 10.89 1.85
C HIS A 121 2.12 10.79 1.52
N LYS A 122 1.74 10.13 0.42
CA LYS A 122 0.32 9.90 0.10
C LYS A 122 -0.37 9.06 1.18
N ALA A 123 0.27 7.98 1.65
CA ALA A 123 -0.28 7.15 2.72
C ALA A 123 -0.43 7.93 4.03
N LEU A 124 0.59 8.72 4.39
CA LEU A 124 0.60 9.55 5.61
C LEU A 124 -0.37 10.76 5.54
N ALA A 125 -0.67 11.26 4.37
CA ALA A 125 -1.71 12.28 4.19
C ALA A 125 -3.10 11.74 4.51
N LEU A 126 -3.35 10.46 4.24
CA LEU A 126 -4.61 9.77 4.55
C LEU A 126 -4.64 9.23 6.00
N LYS A 127 -3.50 8.72 6.47
CA LYS A 127 -3.34 8.15 7.81
C LYS A 127 -2.06 8.66 8.45
N PRO A 128 -2.10 9.81 9.16
CA PRO A 128 -0.92 10.46 9.74
C PRO A 128 -0.25 9.68 10.90
N ASP A 129 -0.98 8.77 11.53
CA ASP A 129 -0.55 7.99 12.70
C ASP A 129 0.06 6.62 12.34
N LEU A 130 0.55 6.45 11.11
CA LEU A 130 1.18 5.21 10.68
C LEU A 130 2.69 5.23 10.97
N ALA A 131 3.08 4.74 12.17
CA ALA A 131 4.47 4.77 12.64
C ALA A 131 5.44 4.07 11.67
N GLU A 132 5.05 2.92 11.09
CA GLU A 132 5.83 2.18 10.12
C GLU A 132 6.11 2.99 8.86
N ALA A 133 5.13 3.76 8.38
CA ALA A 133 5.32 4.61 7.21
C ALA A 133 6.27 5.78 7.48
N HIS A 134 6.20 6.40 8.66
CA HIS A 134 7.17 7.41 9.07
C HIS A 134 8.59 6.85 9.19
N SER A 135 8.74 5.66 9.77
CA SER A 135 10.05 5.00 9.89
C SER A 135 10.64 4.67 8.50
N ASN A 136 9.84 4.10 7.59
CA ASN A 136 10.29 3.77 6.25
C ASN A 136 10.57 5.02 5.40
N LEU A 137 9.78 6.09 5.57
CA LEU A 137 10.05 7.40 4.97
C LEU A 137 11.42 7.93 5.43
N GLY A 138 11.72 7.85 6.74
CA GLY A 138 13.02 8.22 7.28
C GLY A 138 14.15 7.41 6.64
N SER A 139 13.96 6.11 6.46
CA SER A 139 14.96 5.26 5.80
C SER A 139 15.19 5.65 4.34
N ALA A 140 14.13 5.89 3.57
CA ALA A 140 14.25 6.32 2.18
C ALA A 140 14.91 7.71 2.04
N LEU A 141 14.60 8.64 2.95
CA LEU A 141 15.23 9.97 3.00
C LEU A 141 16.72 9.87 3.32
N ARG A 142 17.12 9.00 4.24
CA ARG A 142 18.52 8.74 4.57
C ARG A 142 19.31 8.25 3.35
N GLU A 143 18.77 7.31 2.58
CA GLU A 143 19.42 6.80 1.36
C GLU A 143 19.66 7.89 0.30
N LEU A 144 18.86 8.97 0.33
CA LEU A 144 19.04 10.15 -0.51
C LEU A 144 19.94 11.24 0.15
N GLY A 145 20.51 10.99 1.32
CA GLY A 145 21.32 11.96 2.06
C GLY A 145 20.50 13.10 2.69
N ARG A 146 19.18 13.02 2.73
CA ARG A 146 18.28 14.02 3.32
C ARG A 146 18.14 13.78 4.83
N LEU A 147 19.28 13.91 5.52
CA LEU A 147 19.45 13.41 6.89
C LEU A 147 18.56 14.12 7.92
N ASP A 148 18.40 15.45 7.85
CA ASP A 148 17.54 16.18 8.79
C ASP A 148 16.06 15.81 8.64
N GLU A 149 15.61 15.57 7.41
CA GLU A 149 14.25 15.10 7.15
C GLU A 149 14.05 13.66 7.61
N ALA A 150 15.09 12.83 7.52
CA ALA A 150 15.07 11.47 8.06
C ALA A 150 14.93 11.49 9.58
N VAL A 151 15.70 12.35 10.29
CA VAL A 151 15.55 12.55 11.74
C VAL A 151 14.12 12.92 12.11
N ALA A 152 13.55 13.93 11.44
CA ALA A 152 12.18 14.36 11.70
C ALA A 152 11.15 13.24 11.48
N SER A 153 11.37 12.40 10.47
CA SER A 153 10.50 11.27 10.17
C SER A 153 10.57 10.17 11.24
N TYR A 154 11.78 9.81 11.69
CA TYR A 154 11.94 8.84 12.78
C TYR A 154 11.37 9.36 14.11
N GLN A 155 11.56 10.64 14.41
CA GLN A 155 10.97 11.26 15.61
C GLN A 155 9.43 11.17 15.60
N LYS A 156 8.79 11.40 14.44
CA LYS A 156 7.35 11.19 14.28
C LYS A 156 6.95 9.74 14.50
N ALA A 157 7.71 8.78 13.96
CA ALA A 157 7.46 7.36 14.19
C ALA A 157 7.51 7.02 15.69
N LEU A 158 8.48 7.55 16.41
CA LEU A 158 8.67 7.33 17.87
C LEU A 158 7.65 8.08 18.71
N ALA A 159 7.15 9.23 18.27
CA ALA A 159 6.05 9.92 18.94
C ALA A 159 4.76 9.10 18.89
N ILE A 160 4.54 8.35 17.80
CA ILE A 160 3.37 7.47 17.64
C ILE A 160 3.59 6.13 18.39
N LYS A 161 4.81 5.56 18.24
CA LYS A 161 5.17 4.26 18.81
C LYS A 161 6.52 4.37 19.55
N PRO A 162 6.51 4.72 20.85
CA PRO A 162 7.72 4.99 21.62
C PRO A 162 8.69 3.81 21.74
N ASP A 163 8.18 2.57 21.64
CA ASP A 163 8.94 1.32 21.73
C ASP A 163 9.39 0.77 20.35
N PHE A 164 9.38 1.60 19.30
CA PHE A 164 9.74 1.16 17.96
C PHE A 164 11.27 1.03 17.79
N ALA A 165 11.81 -0.14 18.17
CA ALA A 165 13.25 -0.42 18.20
C ALA A 165 13.98 -0.07 16.88
N ASN A 166 13.39 -0.39 15.73
CA ASN A 166 13.99 -0.08 14.43
C ASN A 166 14.12 1.45 14.21
N ALA A 167 13.11 2.22 14.62
CA ALA A 167 13.14 3.68 14.47
C ALA A 167 14.19 4.30 15.40
N HIS A 168 14.35 3.81 16.64
CA HIS A 168 15.40 4.23 17.55
C HIS A 168 16.80 3.95 16.97
N SER A 169 17.05 2.73 16.52
CA SER A 169 18.32 2.35 15.93
C SER A 169 18.67 3.21 14.70
N ASN A 170 17.70 3.40 13.81
CA ASN A 170 17.89 4.19 12.59
C ASN A 170 18.11 5.67 12.90
N LEU A 171 17.36 6.24 13.85
CA LEU A 171 17.56 7.61 14.32
C LEU A 171 18.97 7.82 14.90
N GLY A 172 19.42 6.90 15.77
CA GLY A 172 20.77 6.95 16.31
C GLY A 172 21.86 6.89 15.24
N ASN A 173 21.64 6.10 14.18
CA ASN A 173 22.57 6.05 13.04
C ASN A 173 22.63 7.37 12.28
N VAL A 174 21.48 7.96 11.95
CA VAL A 174 21.43 9.24 11.23
C VAL A 174 22.00 10.38 12.06
N LEU A 175 21.73 10.42 13.37
CA LEU A 175 22.31 11.43 14.25
C LEU A 175 23.85 11.33 14.33
N ARG A 176 24.39 10.11 14.30
CA ARG A 176 25.86 9.92 14.20
C ARG A 176 26.42 10.41 12.87
N GLU A 177 25.72 10.15 11.76
CA GLU A 177 26.10 10.65 10.42
C GLU A 177 26.10 12.18 10.37
N LEU A 178 25.19 12.84 11.10
CA LEU A 178 25.13 14.31 11.25
C LEU A 178 26.14 14.87 12.24
N GLY A 179 26.91 14.04 12.97
CA GLY A 179 27.83 14.47 14.04
C GLY A 179 27.11 14.90 15.33
N ARG A 180 25.82 14.66 15.49
CA ARG A 180 24.98 15.00 16.66
C ARG A 180 25.04 13.90 17.72
N LEU A 181 26.25 13.65 18.23
CA LEU A 181 26.56 12.49 19.09
C LEU A 181 25.80 12.47 20.42
N ASP A 182 25.58 13.63 21.04
CA ASP A 182 24.86 13.72 22.31
C ASP A 182 23.40 13.29 22.18
N GLU A 183 22.76 13.64 21.06
CA GLU A 183 21.39 13.22 20.75
C GLU A 183 21.33 11.73 20.34
N ALA A 184 22.37 11.21 19.70
CA ALA A 184 22.44 9.80 19.33
C ALA A 184 22.43 8.88 20.57
N VAL A 185 23.13 9.25 21.65
CA VAL A 185 23.19 8.47 22.90
C VAL A 185 21.80 8.36 23.55
N THR A 186 21.01 9.43 23.53
CA THR A 186 19.68 9.45 24.15
C THR A 186 18.63 8.67 23.38
N SER A 187 18.84 8.41 22.08
CA SER A 187 17.90 7.66 21.27
C SER A 187 17.98 6.13 21.45
N HIS A 188 19.01 5.63 22.14
CA HIS A 188 19.22 4.19 22.38
C HIS A 188 18.71 3.69 23.75
N HIS A 189 18.15 4.57 24.59
CA HIS A 189 17.54 4.25 25.87
C HIS A 189 16.03 4.28 25.80
#